data_705a01d113989fb93f9230be7b0e4a0a
#
_entry.id   705a01d113989fb93f9230be7b0e4a0a
#
_cell.length_a   1.000
_cell.length_b   1.000
_cell.length_c   1.000
_cell.angle_alpha   90.00
_cell.angle_beta   90.00
_cell.angle_gamma   90.00
#
_symmetry.space_group_name_H-M   'P 1'
#
loop_
_entity.id
_entity.type
_entity.pdbx_description
1 polymer ?
#
loop_
_entity_poly.entity_id
_entity_poly.type
_entity_poly.pdbx_seq_one_letter_code
_entity_poly.pdbx_strand_id
1 'polypeptide(L)'
;AGRSIQVVSHFKNLEELSDQLKTFSYRVLKEDCLDLPEKIYMKREIELSPEQNKVYKQMKEEALATLNGKQITTMTVLTQLMRLQQITCGHFVADDGTTQEIKSNRLNELMDILDEVEGKAIIWAHWQKDIQIIKTALIKRYGPRSVVDYYGLTPQDQRQKNKDAFQNDSKVRFF
;
A
#
# COMPACT_ATOMS: atom_id res chain seq x y z
N ALA A 1 -25.85 24.26 -13.90
CA ALA A 1 -26.22 23.05 -14.66
C ALA A 1 -25.39 21.88 -14.09
N GLY A 2 -26.05 21.00 -13.30
CA GLY A 2 -25.38 19.80 -12.75
C GLY A 2 -25.17 18.78 -13.86
N ARG A 3 -23.94 18.28 -13.99
CA ARG A 3 -23.64 17.13 -14.83
C ARG A 3 -24.15 15.87 -14.11
N SER A 4 -25.17 15.21 -14.69
CA SER A 4 -25.54 13.88 -14.23
C SER A 4 -24.46 12.88 -14.66
N ILE A 5 -23.90 12.16 -13.70
CA ILE A 5 -22.97 11.06 -13.97
C ILE A 5 -23.83 9.80 -14.10
N GLN A 6 -23.82 9.17 -15.27
CA GLN A 6 -24.43 7.87 -15.44
C GLN A 6 -23.50 6.80 -14.90
N VAL A 7 -23.98 6.05 -13.92
CA VAL A 7 -23.23 4.92 -13.35
C VAL A 7 -23.84 3.61 -13.85
N VAL A 8 -23.01 2.74 -14.40
CA VAL A 8 -23.45 1.40 -14.82
C VAL A 8 -23.83 0.61 -13.56
N SER A 9 -25.09 0.21 -13.45
CA SER A 9 -25.61 -0.51 -12.27
C SER A 9 -25.43 -2.02 -12.38
N HIS A 10 -25.57 -2.59 -13.57
CA HIS A 10 -25.34 -4.02 -13.83
C HIS A 10 -25.18 -4.28 -15.33
N PHE A 11 -24.62 -5.44 -15.66
CA PHE A 11 -24.48 -5.92 -17.03
C PHE A 11 -25.52 -7.00 -17.31
N LYS A 12 -25.98 -7.09 -18.56
CA LYS A 12 -26.90 -8.13 -19.06
C LYS A 12 -26.22 -8.93 -20.14
N ASN A 13 -26.71 -10.16 -20.39
CA ASN A 13 -26.27 -11.04 -21.48
C ASN A 13 -24.76 -11.34 -21.48
N LEU A 14 -24.14 -11.50 -20.29
CA LEU A 14 -22.71 -11.80 -20.20
C LEU A 14 -22.35 -13.17 -20.79
N GLU A 15 -23.27 -14.13 -20.73
CA GLU A 15 -23.08 -15.48 -21.32
C GLU A 15 -23.02 -15.40 -22.85
N GLU A 16 -23.97 -14.69 -23.46
CA GLU A 16 -24.00 -14.47 -24.92
C GLU A 16 -22.73 -13.75 -25.39
N LEU A 17 -22.30 -12.70 -24.68
CA LEU A 17 -21.05 -12.01 -24.95
C LEU A 17 -19.85 -12.94 -24.84
N SER A 18 -19.80 -13.78 -23.81
CA SER A 18 -18.73 -14.77 -23.60
C SER A 18 -18.66 -15.76 -24.78
N ASP A 19 -19.82 -16.25 -25.25
CA ASP A 19 -19.86 -17.21 -26.34
C ASP A 19 -19.43 -16.59 -27.67
N GLN A 20 -19.82 -15.35 -27.94
CA GLN A 20 -19.33 -14.61 -29.10
C GLN A 20 -17.81 -14.39 -29.04
N LEU A 21 -17.26 -14.03 -27.86
CA LEU A 21 -15.83 -13.83 -27.68
C LEU A 21 -15.02 -15.11 -27.87
N LYS A 22 -15.53 -16.28 -27.50
CA LYS A 22 -14.84 -17.58 -27.67
C LYS A 22 -14.50 -17.90 -29.12
N THR A 23 -15.21 -17.31 -30.09
CA THR A 23 -14.96 -17.58 -31.53
C THR A 23 -13.64 -17.02 -32.04
N PHE A 24 -13.11 -15.97 -31.41
CA PHE A 24 -11.88 -15.27 -31.82
C PHE A 24 -10.92 -14.94 -30.67
N SER A 25 -11.22 -15.37 -29.44
CA SER A 25 -10.35 -15.18 -28.27
C SER A 25 -10.12 -16.51 -27.56
N TYR A 26 -8.97 -16.62 -26.94
CA TYR A 26 -8.61 -17.75 -26.09
C TYR A 26 -8.30 -17.24 -24.68
N ARG A 27 -8.96 -17.81 -23.66
CA ARG A 27 -8.74 -17.49 -22.25
C ARG A 27 -8.21 -18.72 -21.54
N VAL A 28 -7.09 -18.54 -20.85
CA VAL A 28 -6.49 -19.56 -19.99
C VAL A 28 -6.32 -18.98 -18.59
N LEU A 29 -6.75 -19.71 -17.60
CA LEU A 29 -6.50 -19.37 -16.20
C LEU A 29 -5.17 -19.98 -15.75
N LYS A 30 -4.47 -19.31 -14.83
CA LYS A 30 -3.22 -19.83 -14.28
C LYS A 30 -3.41 -21.17 -13.58
N GLU A 31 -4.54 -21.34 -12.90
CA GLU A 31 -4.93 -22.57 -12.20
C GLU A 31 -5.15 -23.76 -13.15
N ASP A 32 -5.49 -23.51 -14.44
CA ASP A 32 -5.68 -24.56 -15.43
C ASP A 32 -4.36 -25.02 -16.08
N CYS A 33 -3.30 -24.21 -15.99
CA CYS A 33 -2.07 -24.40 -16.76
C CYS A 33 -0.80 -24.52 -15.94
N LEU A 34 -0.83 -24.14 -14.68
CA LEU A 34 0.33 -24.12 -13.82
C LEU A 34 0.05 -24.85 -12.52
N ASP A 35 0.91 -25.80 -12.18
CA ASP A 35 0.93 -26.43 -10.86
C ASP A 35 1.62 -25.48 -9.89
N LEU A 36 0.84 -24.56 -9.30
CA LEU A 36 1.31 -23.57 -8.35
C LEU A 36 0.82 -23.93 -6.95
N PRO A 37 1.66 -23.72 -5.92
CA PRO A 37 1.22 -23.88 -4.55
C PRO A 37 0.06 -22.92 -4.23
N GLU A 38 -0.79 -23.31 -3.29
CA GLU A 38 -1.89 -22.47 -2.82
C GLU A 38 -1.39 -21.15 -2.24
N LYS A 39 -2.19 -20.09 -2.46
CA LYS A 39 -1.91 -18.78 -1.86
C LYS A 39 -2.27 -18.80 -0.38
N ILE A 40 -1.31 -18.52 0.45
CA ILE A 40 -1.53 -18.40 1.89
C ILE A 40 -1.68 -16.91 2.24
N TYR A 41 -2.79 -16.56 2.88
CA TYR A 41 -3.05 -15.21 3.38
C TYR A 41 -2.91 -15.20 4.90
N MET A 42 -1.99 -14.38 5.40
CA MET A 42 -1.80 -14.18 6.83
C MET A 42 -1.99 -12.72 7.19
N LYS A 43 -2.49 -12.47 8.41
CA LYS A 43 -2.67 -11.14 8.97
C LYS A 43 -1.84 -11.02 10.25
N ARG A 44 -1.03 -9.97 10.35
CA ARG A 44 -0.34 -9.59 11.59
C ARG A 44 -1.00 -8.35 12.15
N GLU A 45 -1.49 -8.44 13.37
CA GLU A 45 -2.07 -7.30 14.10
C GLU A 45 -0.97 -6.64 14.92
N ILE A 46 -0.87 -5.31 14.80
CA ILE A 46 0.18 -4.53 15.43
C ILE A 46 -0.46 -3.47 16.30
N GLU A 47 -0.10 -3.46 17.59
CA GLU A 47 -0.56 -2.44 18.49
C GLU A 47 0.15 -1.11 18.24
N LEU A 48 -0.61 -0.02 18.33
CA LEU A 48 -0.05 1.32 18.26
C LEU A 48 0.88 1.55 19.46
N SER A 49 2.00 2.22 19.21
CA SER A 49 2.84 2.69 20.30
C SER A 49 2.05 3.66 21.23
N PRO A 50 2.45 3.84 22.49
CA PRO A 50 1.79 4.79 23.38
C PRO A 50 1.72 6.21 22.79
N GLU A 51 2.78 6.63 22.10
CA GLU A 51 2.85 7.92 21.43
C GLU A 51 1.87 8.00 20.26
N GLN A 52 1.84 7.00 19.37
CA GLN A 52 0.87 6.92 18.28
C GLN A 52 -0.57 6.93 18.80
N ASN A 53 -0.86 6.16 19.85
CA ASN A 53 -2.19 6.05 20.41
C ASN A 53 -2.67 7.39 20.98
N LYS A 54 -1.77 8.16 21.63
CA LYS A 54 -2.07 9.50 22.11
C LYS A 54 -2.45 10.44 20.96
N VAL A 55 -1.60 10.53 19.94
CA VAL A 55 -1.82 11.41 18.78
C VAL A 55 -3.06 10.97 17.99
N TYR A 56 -3.25 9.66 17.82
CA TYR A 56 -4.42 9.10 17.15
C TYR A 56 -5.74 9.47 17.85
N LYS A 57 -5.79 9.35 19.17
CA LYS A 57 -6.98 9.72 19.96
C LYS A 57 -7.28 11.20 19.85
N GLN A 58 -6.28 12.06 20.00
CA GLN A 58 -6.43 13.50 19.84
C GLN A 58 -7.00 13.86 18.46
N MET A 59 -6.39 13.35 17.39
CA MET A 59 -6.87 13.59 16.03
C MET A 59 -8.30 13.07 15.81
N LYS A 60 -8.63 11.91 16.37
CA LYS A 60 -9.98 11.33 16.29
C LYS A 60 -11.02 12.19 17.01
N GLU A 61 -10.69 12.71 18.19
CA GLU A 61 -11.57 13.60 18.97
C GLU A 61 -11.81 14.93 18.25
N GLU A 62 -10.77 15.55 17.70
CA GLU A 62 -10.88 16.75 16.87
C GLU A 62 -11.72 16.50 15.61
N ALA A 63 -11.53 15.35 14.95
CA ALA A 63 -12.33 14.94 13.81
C ALA A 63 -13.81 14.81 14.18
N LEU A 64 -14.13 14.17 15.29
CA LEU A 64 -15.50 14.01 15.79
C LEU A 64 -16.13 15.35 16.21
N ALA A 65 -15.38 16.23 16.88
CA ALA A 65 -15.82 17.57 17.25
C ALA A 65 -16.18 18.41 16.02
N THR A 66 -15.37 18.30 14.97
CA THR A 66 -15.65 18.95 13.68
C THR A 66 -16.92 18.39 13.05
N LEU A 67 -17.14 17.07 13.12
CA LEU A 67 -18.34 16.40 12.61
C LEU A 67 -19.64 16.85 13.33
N ASN A 68 -19.59 17.08 14.61
CA ASN A 68 -20.76 17.41 15.43
C ASN A 68 -21.16 18.90 15.38
N GLY A 69 -20.33 19.79 14.85
CA GLY A 69 -20.51 21.23 15.00
C GLY A 69 -20.76 22.07 13.75
N LYS A 70 -20.56 21.58 12.52
CA LYS A 70 -20.66 22.43 11.30
C LYS A 70 -20.96 21.62 10.03
N GLN A 71 -21.37 22.33 8.97
CA GLN A 71 -21.42 21.78 7.60
C GLN A 71 -20.03 21.28 7.20
N ILE A 72 -19.90 19.95 7.05
CA ILE A 72 -18.66 19.31 6.73
C ILE A 72 -18.67 18.93 5.26
N THR A 73 -17.63 19.34 4.55
CA THR A 73 -17.41 18.87 3.18
C THR A 73 -16.81 17.46 3.21
N THR A 74 -17.13 16.64 2.20
CA THR A 74 -16.54 15.31 1.99
C THR A 74 -15.01 15.38 2.01
N MET A 75 -14.42 16.47 1.51
CA MET A 75 -12.98 16.71 1.50
C MET A 75 -12.38 16.78 2.91
N THR A 76 -13.05 17.42 3.87
CA THR A 76 -12.59 17.50 5.26
C THR A 76 -12.54 16.12 5.91
N VAL A 77 -13.57 15.30 5.70
CA VAL A 77 -13.63 13.92 6.23
C VAL A 77 -12.52 13.06 5.66
N LEU A 78 -12.32 13.11 4.35
CA LEU A 78 -11.24 12.35 3.69
C LEU A 78 -9.87 12.76 4.20
N THR A 79 -9.61 14.06 4.35
CA THR A 79 -8.34 14.55 4.88
C THR A 79 -8.08 14.02 6.30
N GLN A 80 -9.09 14.02 7.17
CA GLN A 80 -8.96 13.50 8.53
C GLN A 80 -8.70 11.99 8.55
N LEU A 81 -9.39 11.22 7.70
CA LEU A 81 -9.14 9.79 7.57
C LEU A 81 -7.72 9.51 7.08
N MET A 82 -7.22 10.28 6.11
CA MET A 82 -5.85 10.16 5.62
C MET A 82 -4.82 10.47 6.72
N ARG A 83 -5.05 11.49 7.55
CA ARG A 83 -4.18 11.82 8.69
C ARG A 83 -4.17 10.71 9.73
N LEU A 84 -5.33 10.16 10.10
CA LEU A 84 -5.42 9.01 10.99
C LEU A 84 -4.65 7.80 10.45
N GLN A 85 -4.75 7.54 9.14
CA GLN A 85 -4.01 6.47 8.49
C GLN A 85 -2.49 6.74 8.51
N GLN A 86 -2.04 7.97 8.26
CA GLN A 86 -0.63 8.34 8.37
C GLN A 86 -0.10 8.12 9.79
N ILE A 87 -0.85 8.51 10.82
CA ILE A 87 -0.47 8.30 12.22
C ILE A 87 -0.26 6.80 12.50
N THR A 88 -1.14 5.93 11.99
CA THR A 88 -0.95 4.47 12.12
C THR A 88 0.28 3.96 11.39
N CYS A 89 0.74 4.66 10.36
CA CYS A 89 1.98 4.37 9.66
C CYS A 89 3.25 4.90 10.36
N GLY A 90 3.10 5.74 11.39
CA GLY A 90 4.23 6.28 12.14
C GLY A 90 4.70 7.66 11.65
N HIS A 91 3.87 8.37 10.94
CA HIS A 91 4.15 9.76 10.55
C HIS A 91 2.83 10.52 10.34
N PHE A 92 2.91 11.84 10.28
CA PHE A 92 1.81 12.68 9.79
C PHE A 92 2.36 13.96 9.17
N VAL A 93 1.55 14.57 8.33
CA VAL A 93 1.87 15.88 7.74
C VAL A 93 1.14 16.95 8.52
N ALA A 94 1.89 17.86 9.12
CA ALA A 94 1.35 19.02 9.83
C ALA A 94 0.74 20.05 8.84
N ASP A 95 -0.01 21.03 9.36
CA ASP A 95 -0.68 22.03 8.52
C ASP A 95 0.29 22.94 7.76
N ASP A 96 1.52 23.11 8.27
CA ASP A 96 2.61 23.81 7.62
C ASP A 96 3.31 23.01 6.52
N GLY A 97 2.85 21.79 6.24
CA GLY A 97 3.42 20.87 5.25
C GLY A 97 4.63 20.08 5.75
N THR A 98 5.07 20.26 6.99
CA THR A 98 6.17 19.47 7.55
C THR A 98 5.71 18.06 7.89
N THR A 99 6.57 17.07 7.64
CA THR A 99 6.32 15.68 8.02
C THR A 99 6.98 15.39 9.34
N GLN A 100 6.19 14.98 10.32
CA GLN A 100 6.66 14.54 11.65
C GLN A 100 6.64 13.02 11.74
N GLU A 101 7.69 12.44 12.30
CA GLU A 101 7.79 11.01 12.56
C GLU A 101 7.31 10.70 13.99
N ILE A 102 6.57 9.62 14.12
CA ILE A 102 6.09 9.08 15.40
C ILE A 102 6.65 7.67 15.53
N LYS A 103 7.18 7.33 16.70
CA LYS A 103 7.68 5.98 16.95
C LYS A 103 6.56 4.95 16.71
N SER A 104 6.80 4.01 15.79
CA SER A 104 5.85 2.98 15.39
C SER A 104 6.45 1.59 15.51
N ASN A 105 5.62 0.61 15.90
CA ASN A 105 6.01 -0.80 15.97
C ASN A 105 5.98 -1.50 14.60
N ARG A 106 5.36 -0.89 13.58
CA ARG A 106 5.17 -1.51 12.26
C ARG A 106 6.46 -1.87 11.55
N LEU A 107 7.47 -0.99 11.63
CA LEU A 107 8.74 -1.25 10.96
C LEU A 107 9.46 -2.45 11.60
N ASN A 108 9.44 -2.56 12.91
CA ASN A 108 10.05 -3.69 13.61
C ASN A 108 9.36 -5.00 13.24
N GLU A 109 8.02 -5.03 13.30
CA GLU A 109 7.23 -6.21 12.90
C GLU A 109 7.49 -6.60 11.43
N LEU A 110 7.58 -5.61 10.52
CA LEU A 110 7.94 -5.87 9.14
C LEU A 110 9.32 -6.53 9.04
N MET A 111 10.30 -6.03 9.77
CA MET A 111 11.65 -6.58 9.74
C MET A 111 11.69 -8.01 10.30
N ASP A 112 10.91 -8.30 11.33
CA ASP A 112 10.79 -9.63 11.91
C ASP A 112 10.14 -10.61 10.92
N ILE A 113 9.06 -10.19 10.23
CA ILE A 113 8.46 -10.98 9.16
C ILE A 113 9.46 -11.26 8.03
N LEU A 114 10.25 -10.27 7.63
CA LEU A 114 11.21 -10.43 6.54
C LEU A 114 12.39 -11.32 6.89
N ASP A 115 12.70 -11.48 8.18
CA ASP A 115 13.69 -12.46 8.65
C ASP A 115 13.15 -13.90 8.58
N GLU A 116 11.83 -14.08 8.71
CA GLU A 116 11.18 -15.39 8.56
C GLU A 116 11.10 -15.81 7.07
N VAL A 117 11.24 -14.86 6.12
CA VAL A 117 11.11 -15.12 4.68
C VAL A 117 12.45 -15.55 4.09
N GLU A 118 12.56 -16.77 3.61
CA GLU A 118 13.77 -17.30 2.96
C GLU A 118 13.98 -16.79 1.53
N GLY A 119 12.92 -16.36 0.85
CA GLY A 119 12.92 -15.97 -0.57
C GLY A 119 12.95 -14.46 -0.81
N LYS A 120 12.48 -14.10 -1.97
CA LYS A 120 12.27 -12.69 -2.37
C LYS A 120 10.90 -12.21 -1.88
N ALA A 121 10.82 -10.95 -1.48
CA ALA A 121 9.59 -10.34 -1.02
C ALA A 121 9.26 -9.05 -1.78
N ILE A 122 7.98 -8.87 -2.09
CA ILE A 122 7.43 -7.61 -2.60
C ILE A 122 6.71 -6.92 -1.46
N ILE A 123 7.09 -5.67 -1.18
CA ILE A 123 6.57 -4.88 -0.07
C ILE A 123 5.74 -3.72 -0.63
N TRP A 124 4.45 -3.74 -0.38
CA TRP A 124 3.55 -2.66 -0.80
C TRP A 124 3.38 -1.65 0.33
N ALA A 125 3.65 -0.39 0.04
CA ALA A 125 3.40 0.72 0.94
C ALA A 125 2.56 1.79 0.27
N HIS A 126 1.68 2.43 1.03
CA HIS A 126 0.76 3.44 0.50
C HIS A 126 1.42 4.83 0.41
N TRP A 127 2.29 5.16 1.37
CA TRP A 127 2.89 6.48 1.46
C TRP A 127 4.34 6.47 1.00
N GLN A 128 4.75 7.52 0.26
CA GLN A 128 6.14 7.67 -0.17
C GLN A 128 7.12 7.69 1.00
N LYS A 129 6.70 8.28 2.12
CA LYS A 129 7.51 8.30 3.34
C LYS A 129 7.76 6.91 3.89
N ASP A 130 6.74 6.03 3.88
CA ASP A 130 6.89 4.64 4.29
C ASP A 130 7.90 3.90 3.41
N ILE A 131 7.81 4.09 2.08
CA ILE A 131 8.76 3.47 1.13
C ILE A 131 10.20 3.87 1.48
N GLN A 132 10.45 5.15 1.76
CA GLN A 132 11.78 5.65 2.12
C GLN A 132 12.27 5.08 3.45
N ILE A 133 11.42 5.03 4.47
CA ILE A 133 11.75 4.47 5.79
C ILE A 133 12.08 2.97 5.67
N ILE A 134 11.22 2.20 4.98
CA ILE A 134 11.40 0.78 4.76
C ILE A 134 12.69 0.52 3.97
N LYS A 135 12.91 1.21 2.86
CA LYS A 135 14.12 1.08 2.06
C LYS A 135 15.37 1.34 2.86
N THR A 136 15.38 2.40 3.67
CA THR A 136 16.52 2.75 4.53
C THR A 136 16.81 1.64 5.56
N ALA A 137 15.77 1.09 6.18
CA ALA A 137 15.89 0.01 7.14
C ALA A 137 16.41 -1.29 6.49
N LEU A 138 15.92 -1.62 5.29
CA LEU A 138 16.37 -2.79 4.52
C LEU A 138 17.85 -2.67 4.12
N ILE A 139 18.26 -1.50 3.63
CA ILE A 139 19.66 -1.24 3.30
C ILE A 139 20.57 -1.40 4.53
N LYS A 140 20.13 -0.88 5.68
CA LYS A 140 20.88 -0.98 6.93
C LYS A 140 21.04 -2.42 7.41
N ARG A 141 20.00 -3.25 7.26
CA ARG A 141 19.98 -4.63 7.78
C ARG A 141 20.58 -5.64 6.81
N TYR A 142 20.25 -5.52 5.51
CA TYR A 142 20.60 -6.52 4.50
C TYR A 142 21.61 -6.03 3.46
N GLY A 143 22.01 -4.77 3.55
CA GLY A 143 23.00 -4.15 2.66
C GLY A 143 22.39 -3.40 1.46
N PRO A 144 23.19 -2.54 0.81
CA PRO A 144 22.68 -1.59 -0.19
C PRO A 144 22.18 -2.24 -1.50
N ARG A 145 22.56 -3.49 -1.76
CA ARG A 145 22.13 -4.23 -2.97
C ARG A 145 20.92 -5.13 -2.72
N SER A 146 20.37 -5.13 -1.51
CA SER A 146 19.27 -6.03 -1.14
C SER A 146 17.90 -5.56 -1.61
N VAL A 147 17.73 -4.28 -1.91
CA VAL A 147 16.42 -3.66 -2.20
C VAL A 147 16.47 -2.75 -3.40
N VAL A 148 15.43 -2.82 -4.20
CA VAL A 148 15.12 -1.87 -5.27
C VAL A 148 13.68 -1.36 -5.07
N ASP A 149 13.36 -0.21 -5.65
CA ASP A 149 12.03 0.40 -5.53
C ASP A 149 11.36 0.66 -6.87
N TYR A 150 10.03 0.79 -6.82
CA TYR A 150 9.21 1.14 -7.97
C TYR A 150 8.01 1.98 -7.50
N TYR A 151 8.13 3.30 -7.56
CA TYR A 151 7.07 4.23 -7.16
C TYR A 151 7.15 5.55 -7.96
N GLY A 152 6.35 6.54 -7.61
CA GLY A 152 6.24 7.78 -8.39
C GLY A 152 7.56 8.53 -8.62
N LEU A 153 8.48 8.51 -7.63
CA LEU A 153 9.77 9.18 -7.73
C LEU A 153 10.87 8.33 -8.39
N THR A 154 10.65 7.04 -8.63
CA THR A 154 11.61 6.20 -9.33
C THR A 154 11.68 6.64 -10.80
N PRO A 155 12.85 7.06 -11.33
CA PRO A 155 13.01 7.46 -12.72
C PRO A 155 12.54 6.38 -13.70
N GLN A 156 11.93 6.78 -14.80
CA GLN A 156 11.30 5.84 -15.73
C GLN A 156 12.30 4.84 -16.33
N ASP A 157 13.50 5.27 -16.63
CA ASP A 157 14.58 4.42 -17.14
C ASP A 157 15.08 3.41 -16.09
N GLN A 158 14.93 3.74 -14.80
CA GLN A 158 15.33 2.87 -13.68
C GLN A 158 14.26 1.83 -13.35
N ARG A 159 12.98 2.09 -13.64
CA ARG A 159 11.87 1.18 -13.29
C ARG A 159 12.03 -0.22 -13.87
N GLN A 160 12.36 -0.30 -15.17
CA GLN A 160 12.56 -1.59 -15.82
C GLN A 160 13.81 -2.29 -15.26
N LYS A 161 14.91 -1.55 -15.07
CA LYS A 161 16.15 -2.09 -14.48
C LYS A 161 15.93 -2.66 -13.08
N ASN A 162 15.15 -1.96 -12.24
CA ASN A 162 14.82 -2.40 -10.89
C ASN A 162 13.97 -3.69 -10.90
N LYS A 163 13.00 -3.77 -11.81
CA LYS A 163 12.21 -4.99 -12.00
C LYS A 163 13.09 -6.16 -12.44
N ASP A 164 13.95 -5.96 -13.43
CA ASP A 164 14.83 -7.00 -13.96
C ASP A 164 15.87 -7.42 -12.90
N ALA A 165 16.40 -6.48 -12.12
CA ALA A 165 17.28 -6.78 -11.00
C ALA A 165 16.57 -7.61 -9.92
N PHE A 166 15.34 -7.25 -9.54
CA PHE A 166 14.57 -8.06 -8.60
C PHE A 166 14.31 -9.48 -9.12
N GLN A 167 14.03 -9.65 -10.41
CA GLN A 167 13.77 -10.97 -10.99
C GLN A 167 15.04 -11.83 -11.10
N ASN A 168 16.16 -11.25 -11.54
CA ASN A 168 17.32 -12.01 -12.01
C ASN A 168 18.55 -11.95 -11.07
N ASP A 169 18.69 -10.92 -10.21
CA ASP A 169 19.80 -10.83 -9.27
C ASP A 169 19.41 -11.47 -7.93
N SER A 170 20.12 -12.51 -7.52
CA SER A 170 19.90 -13.19 -6.24
C SER A 170 20.21 -12.31 -5.01
N LYS A 171 21.00 -11.25 -5.19
CA LYS A 171 21.32 -10.30 -4.11
C LYS A 171 20.19 -9.33 -3.84
N VAL A 172 19.32 -9.10 -4.82
CA VAL A 172 18.13 -8.24 -4.67
C VAL A 172 16.98 -9.10 -4.15
N ARG A 173 16.71 -8.99 -2.85
CA ARG A 173 15.66 -9.76 -2.16
C ARG A 173 14.35 -9.02 -2.05
N PHE A 174 14.38 -7.69 -2.03
CA PHE A 174 13.21 -6.85 -1.73
C PHE A 174 12.87 -5.90 -2.87
N PHE A 175 11.56 -5.77 -3.12
CA PHE A 175 11.01 -4.89 -4.15
C PHE A 175 9.84 -4.07 -3.60
#